data_5e14195e620c90e545085ecd0324e566
#
_entry.id   5e14195e620c90e545085ecd0324e566
#
_cell.length_a   1.000
_cell.length_b   1.000
_cell.length_c   1.000
_cell.angle_alpha   90.00
_cell.angle_beta   90.00
_cell.angle_gamma   90.00
#
_symmetry.space_group_name_H-M   'P 1'
#
loop_
_entity.id
_entity.type
_entity.pdbx_description
1 polymer ?
#
loop_
_entity_poly.entity_id
_entity_poly.type
_entity_poly.pdbx_seq_one_letter_code
_entity_poly.pdbx_strand_id
1 'polypeptide(L)'
;MPSLTTYKLLKQEHDARRGEFKTVHGTVQTPAFQNVATAGAIKGGLSAHDLKEIGAQVMLCNTYHLHLRPGDKLVADMGGLHKFTRWNGPILTDSGGFQVFSLAKLRKITEEGVTFASHLDGHRIFMGPEESMQIQANLGSTIAMAFDECVENPAQHDYSKASCERTTRWLKRCKIEMARLKHEGISVNPDQLLFGINQGCTFADLRVEHMKQIADLDLDGYAIGGLAVGEPTEVMYEMISQVEPHMPKDKIRYLMGVGTPGNIIEAVARGVDLFDCVMPSRNARHGHLNTWGGIINIKNAKYERDERPIDPACGCPVCRSYSRAYIRHLFKAEEILGMRLAVMHNLWFYNHLMERIRDELDAGTFMAFHDKYVKLLDTRI
;
A
#
# COMPACT_ATOMS: atom_id res chain seq x y z
N MET A 1 -11.37 -16.80 21.76
CA MET A 1 -11.44 -17.52 20.47
C MET A 1 -10.09 -17.38 19.80
N PRO A 2 -9.55 -18.38 19.10
CA PRO A 2 -8.31 -18.18 18.35
C PRO A 2 -8.53 -17.07 17.33
N SER A 3 -7.53 -16.20 17.16
CA SER A 3 -7.52 -15.12 16.16
C SER A 3 -7.93 -15.70 14.80
N LEU A 4 -8.95 -15.12 14.16
CA LEU A 4 -9.43 -15.52 12.82
C LEU A 4 -8.37 -15.30 11.74
N THR A 5 -7.28 -14.64 12.09
CA THR A 5 -6.24 -14.21 11.18
C THR A 5 -4.94 -14.94 11.48
N THR A 6 -4.44 -15.63 10.51
CA THR A 6 -3.12 -16.28 10.61
C THR A 6 -2.37 -16.08 9.31
N TYR A 7 -1.16 -15.55 9.40
CA TYR A 7 -0.21 -15.68 8.31
C TYR A 7 0.40 -17.08 8.34
N LYS A 8 0.33 -17.76 7.20
CA LYS A 8 0.93 -19.08 7.01
C LYS A 8 1.99 -19.00 5.92
N LEU A 9 3.24 -19.20 6.29
CA LEU A 9 4.32 -19.39 5.32
C LEU A 9 4.13 -20.74 4.63
N LEU A 10 4.07 -20.77 3.30
CA LEU A 10 3.91 -21.97 2.47
C LEU A 10 5.25 -22.42 1.90
N LYS A 11 6.05 -21.47 1.40
CA LYS A 11 7.36 -21.72 0.80
C LYS A 11 8.28 -20.53 1.00
N GLN A 12 9.57 -20.79 0.99
CA GLN A 12 10.60 -19.76 1.08
C GLN A 12 11.74 -20.09 0.11
N GLU A 13 12.23 -19.07 -0.60
CA GLU A 13 13.42 -19.13 -1.44
C GLU A 13 14.36 -18.01 -1.02
N HIS A 14 15.49 -18.33 -0.37
CA HIS A 14 16.30 -17.39 0.41
C HIS A 14 15.43 -16.65 1.44
N ASP A 15 15.35 -15.32 1.38
CA ASP A 15 14.48 -14.53 2.25
C ASP A 15 13.09 -14.29 1.65
N ALA A 16 12.91 -14.57 0.35
CA ALA A 16 11.63 -14.39 -0.34
C ALA A 16 10.58 -15.38 0.17
N ARG A 17 9.39 -14.88 0.49
CA ARG A 17 8.34 -15.60 1.19
C ARG A 17 7.11 -15.80 0.32
N ARG A 18 6.61 -17.02 0.23
CA ARG A 18 5.31 -17.39 -0.34
C ARG A 18 4.38 -17.78 0.80
N GLY A 19 3.28 -17.06 0.98
CA GLY A 19 2.38 -17.32 2.10
C GLY A 19 0.91 -17.10 1.81
N GLU A 20 0.10 -17.35 2.83
CA GLU A 20 -1.34 -17.03 2.88
C GLU A 20 -1.65 -16.21 4.12
N PHE A 21 -2.41 -15.16 3.93
CA PHE A 21 -2.90 -14.32 5.02
C PHE A 21 -4.43 -14.37 5.05
N LYS A 22 -4.98 -15.06 6.06
CA LYS A 22 -6.42 -15.22 6.25
C LYS A 22 -7.00 -14.04 7.00
N THR A 23 -8.09 -13.50 6.50
CA THR A 23 -8.86 -12.42 7.13
C THR A 23 -10.35 -12.75 7.12
N VAL A 24 -11.16 -11.98 7.84
CA VAL A 24 -12.64 -12.12 7.83
C VAL A 24 -13.25 -11.81 6.46
N HIS A 25 -12.53 -11.11 5.58
CA HIS A 25 -12.97 -10.75 4.23
C HIS A 25 -12.28 -11.56 3.12
N GLY A 26 -11.65 -12.68 3.47
CA GLY A 26 -11.01 -13.59 2.53
C GLY A 26 -9.52 -13.80 2.80
N THR A 27 -8.91 -14.65 1.98
CA THR A 27 -7.49 -15.01 2.07
C THR A 27 -6.71 -14.25 1.02
N VAL A 28 -5.62 -13.61 1.45
CA VAL A 28 -4.66 -12.94 0.57
C VAL A 28 -3.51 -13.90 0.30
N GLN A 29 -3.25 -14.18 -0.97
CA GLN A 29 -2.07 -14.93 -1.42
C GLN A 29 -0.89 -13.96 -1.50
N THR A 30 0.17 -14.21 -0.75
CA THR A 30 1.35 -13.33 -0.71
C THR A 30 2.54 -13.91 -1.48
N PRO A 31 3.39 -13.05 -2.07
CA PRO A 31 3.35 -11.58 -2.06
C PRO A 31 2.14 -11.01 -2.81
N ALA A 32 1.65 -9.82 -2.38
CA ALA A 32 0.49 -9.16 -2.97
C ALA A 32 0.64 -7.64 -3.06
N PHE A 33 -0.03 -7.05 -4.06
CA PHE A 33 -0.10 -5.60 -4.23
C PHE A 33 -1.48 -5.08 -3.82
N GLN A 34 -1.50 -4.02 -3.00
CA GLN A 34 -2.72 -3.36 -2.55
C GLN A 34 -3.05 -2.20 -3.49
N ASN A 35 -4.20 -2.26 -4.13
CA ASN A 35 -4.61 -1.26 -5.11
C ASN A 35 -5.14 -0.01 -4.40
N VAL A 36 -4.49 1.14 -4.61
CA VAL A 36 -4.77 2.38 -3.87
C VAL A 36 -6.05 3.04 -4.36
N ALA A 37 -7.10 2.92 -3.56
CA ALA A 37 -8.42 3.52 -3.74
C ALA A 37 -8.67 4.61 -2.70
N THR A 38 -7.91 5.70 -2.75
CA THR A 38 -7.81 6.77 -1.75
C THR A 38 -9.15 7.12 -1.08
N ALA A 39 -10.19 7.36 -1.85
CA ALA A 39 -11.53 7.71 -1.36
C ALA A 39 -12.58 6.61 -1.66
N GLY A 40 -12.19 5.34 -1.54
CA GLY A 40 -13.03 4.20 -1.86
C GLY A 40 -13.16 3.92 -3.36
N ALA A 41 -12.37 4.58 -4.21
CA ALA A 41 -12.34 4.39 -5.65
C ALA A 41 -10.94 4.66 -6.21
N ILE A 42 -10.55 3.96 -7.26
CA ILE A 42 -9.27 4.18 -7.94
C ILE A 42 -9.32 5.47 -8.76
N LYS A 43 -8.36 6.37 -8.56
CA LYS A 43 -8.19 7.54 -9.44
C LYS A 43 -7.91 7.09 -10.87
N GLY A 44 -8.81 7.45 -11.79
CA GLY A 44 -8.83 6.98 -13.17
C GLY A 44 -10.11 6.22 -13.51
N GLY A 45 -11.08 6.22 -12.58
CA GLY A 45 -12.45 5.76 -12.84
C GLY A 45 -12.63 4.25 -12.79
N LEU A 46 -11.87 3.54 -11.94
CA LEU A 46 -12.10 2.11 -11.69
C LEU A 46 -12.91 1.90 -10.42
N SER A 47 -13.94 1.07 -10.54
CA SER A 47 -14.82 0.63 -9.46
C SER A 47 -14.29 -0.64 -8.78
N ALA A 48 -14.95 -1.05 -7.70
CA ALA A 48 -14.73 -2.35 -7.07
C ALA A 48 -14.96 -3.53 -8.02
N HIS A 49 -15.86 -3.39 -9.00
CA HIS A 49 -16.10 -4.40 -10.01
C HIS A 49 -14.89 -4.56 -10.95
N ASP A 50 -14.35 -3.43 -11.44
CA ASP A 50 -13.14 -3.44 -12.27
C ASP A 50 -11.94 -4.03 -11.50
N LEU A 51 -11.82 -3.76 -10.18
CA LEU A 51 -10.77 -4.34 -9.35
C LEU A 51 -10.82 -5.86 -9.29
N LYS A 52 -12.02 -6.44 -9.21
CA LYS A 52 -12.21 -7.90 -9.28
C LYS A 52 -11.77 -8.46 -10.64
N GLU A 53 -12.16 -7.79 -11.72
CA GLU A 53 -11.80 -8.20 -13.09
C GLU A 53 -10.30 -8.22 -13.33
N ILE A 54 -9.56 -7.30 -12.70
CA ILE A 54 -8.09 -7.23 -12.81
C ILE A 54 -7.34 -8.06 -11.76
N GLY A 55 -8.02 -8.91 -10.99
CA GLY A 55 -7.40 -9.84 -10.05
C GLY A 55 -6.86 -9.18 -8.78
N ALA A 56 -7.37 -8.00 -8.40
CA ALA A 56 -6.98 -7.35 -7.15
C ALA A 56 -7.41 -8.19 -5.94
N GLN A 57 -6.52 -8.38 -4.97
CA GLN A 57 -6.82 -9.09 -3.74
C GLN A 57 -7.14 -8.15 -2.58
N VAL A 58 -6.47 -7.00 -2.51
CA VAL A 58 -6.60 -6.03 -1.42
C VAL A 58 -6.81 -4.63 -2.00
N MET A 59 -7.74 -3.90 -1.40
CA MET A 59 -7.95 -2.47 -1.66
C MET A 59 -7.39 -1.65 -0.50
N LEU A 60 -6.63 -0.60 -0.79
CA LEU A 60 -6.17 0.34 0.22
C LEU A 60 -6.97 1.64 0.14
N CYS A 61 -7.56 2.06 1.26
CA CYS A 61 -8.26 3.33 1.39
C CYS A 61 -7.55 4.27 2.36
N ASN A 62 -7.73 5.57 2.18
CA ASN A 62 -7.04 6.55 2.97
C ASN A 62 -7.93 7.13 4.08
N THR A 63 -7.51 6.92 5.32
CA THR A 63 -8.23 7.34 6.53
C THR A 63 -8.50 8.84 6.56
N TYR A 64 -7.47 9.67 6.32
CA TYR A 64 -7.60 11.11 6.36
C TYR A 64 -8.57 11.65 5.30
N HIS A 65 -8.45 11.19 4.05
CA HIS A 65 -9.34 11.65 2.98
C HIS A 65 -10.80 11.24 3.21
N LEU A 66 -11.05 10.03 3.69
CA LEU A 66 -12.39 9.53 3.99
C LEU A 66 -13.01 10.19 5.21
N HIS A 67 -12.20 10.53 6.23
CA HIS A 67 -12.63 11.32 7.38
C HIS A 67 -13.10 12.72 6.96
N LEU A 68 -12.36 13.39 6.09
CA LEU A 68 -12.75 14.70 5.57
C LEU A 68 -13.95 14.65 4.63
N ARG A 69 -14.02 13.64 3.78
CA ARG A 69 -15.09 13.49 2.79
C ARG A 69 -15.26 12.04 2.35
N PRO A 70 -16.41 11.41 2.57
CA PRO A 70 -17.68 12.02 3.00
C PRO A 70 -17.84 12.16 4.53
N GLY A 71 -16.88 11.72 5.33
CA GLY A 71 -16.91 11.59 6.77
C GLY A 71 -17.05 10.14 7.20
N ASP A 72 -16.22 9.70 8.14
CA ASP A 72 -16.17 8.32 8.62
C ASP A 72 -17.48 7.88 9.30
N LYS A 73 -18.16 8.79 10.01
CA LYS A 73 -19.47 8.51 10.62
C LYS A 73 -20.54 8.18 9.59
N LEU A 74 -20.58 8.94 8.48
CA LEU A 74 -21.48 8.62 7.36
C LEU A 74 -21.18 7.25 6.79
N VAL A 75 -19.90 6.90 6.62
CA VAL A 75 -19.51 5.58 6.13
C VAL A 75 -19.94 4.48 7.11
N ALA A 76 -19.82 4.71 8.44
CA ALA A 76 -20.32 3.79 9.45
C ALA A 76 -21.84 3.59 9.35
N ASP A 77 -22.62 4.67 9.22
CA ASP A 77 -24.09 4.63 9.07
C ASP A 77 -24.50 3.83 7.82
N MET A 78 -23.66 3.87 6.75
CA MET A 78 -23.86 3.09 5.53
C MET A 78 -23.35 1.63 5.63
N GLY A 79 -22.83 1.20 6.81
CA GLY A 79 -22.38 -0.15 7.11
C GLY A 79 -20.92 -0.43 6.77
N GLY A 80 -20.08 0.61 6.77
CA GLY A 80 -18.64 0.55 6.57
C GLY A 80 -18.21 0.53 5.10
N LEU A 81 -16.89 0.60 4.88
CA LEU A 81 -16.32 0.70 3.53
C LEU A 81 -16.70 -0.44 2.61
N HIS A 82 -16.74 -1.67 3.08
CA HIS A 82 -17.09 -2.83 2.27
C HIS A 82 -18.48 -2.70 1.64
N LYS A 83 -19.46 -2.33 2.45
CA LYS A 83 -20.83 -2.12 1.98
C LYS A 83 -20.94 -0.86 1.12
N PHE A 84 -20.27 0.21 1.51
CA PHE A 84 -20.27 1.50 0.83
C PHE A 84 -19.66 1.42 -0.58
N THR A 85 -18.53 0.73 -0.72
CA THR A 85 -17.81 0.60 -2.01
C THR A 85 -18.22 -0.61 -2.84
N ARG A 86 -18.97 -1.56 -2.25
CA ARG A 86 -19.28 -2.87 -2.86
C ARG A 86 -18.05 -3.75 -3.10
N TRP A 87 -16.97 -3.52 -2.37
CA TRP A 87 -15.80 -4.38 -2.37
C TRP A 87 -15.92 -5.43 -1.26
N ASN A 88 -15.82 -6.71 -1.61
CA ASN A 88 -16.00 -7.82 -0.65
C ASN A 88 -14.67 -8.43 -0.17
N GLY A 89 -13.54 -8.06 -0.80
CA GLY A 89 -12.21 -8.49 -0.36
C GLY A 89 -11.65 -7.65 0.78
N PRO A 90 -10.47 -7.99 1.29
CA PRO A 90 -9.81 -7.21 2.33
C PRO A 90 -9.60 -5.75 1.94
N ILE A 91 -9.81 -4.85 2.90
CA ILE A 91 -9.50 -3.43 2.81
C ILE A 91 -8.49 -3.08 3.90
N LEU A 92 -7.39 -2.44 3.53
CA LEU A 92 -6.49 -1.78 4.47
C LEU A 92 -6.82 -0.29 4.50
N THR A 93 -6.90 0.30 5.69
CA THR A 93 -6.89 1.75 5.87
C THR A 93 -5.54 2.19 6.43
N ASP A 94 -4.93 3.20 5.81
CA ASP A 94 -3.70 3.79 6.34
C ASP A 94 -3.96 4.52 7.67
N SER A 95 -2.90 4.94 8.37
CA SER A 95 -3.01 5.61 9.66
C SER A 95 -3.59 7.03 9.57
N GLY A 96 -3.55 7.63 8.37
CA GLY A 96 -3.77 9.07 8.17
C GLY A 96 -2.54 9.93 8.50
N GLY A 97 -1.54 9.38 9.17
CA GLY A 97 -0.34 10.09 9.61
C GLY A 97 0.48 10.66 8.46
N PHE A 98 0.77 9.88 7.43
CA PHE A 98 1.56 10.33 6.29
C PHE A 98 0.94 11.56 5.58
N GLN A 99 -0.38 11.62 5.42
CA GLN A 99 -1.07 12.76 4.80
C GLN A 99 -0.98 14.01 5.67
N VAL A 100 -1.07 13.85 6.98
CA VAL A 100 -0.82 14.92 7.94
C VAL A 100 0.61 15.46 7.79
N PHE A 101 1.58 14.58 7.58
CA PHE A 101 2.99 14.99 7.39
C PHE A 101 3.27 15.56 6.01
N SER A 102 2.69 15.03 4.95
CA SER A 102 2.98 15.42 3.57
C SER A 102 2.17 16.63 3.07
N LEU A 103 0.95 16.84 3.56
CA LEU A 103 0.03 17.88 3.07
C LEU A 103 -0.01 19.12 3.97
N ALA A 104 0.35 19.02 5.24
CA ALA A 104 0.25 20.12 6.18
C ALA A 104 1.56 20.90 6.32
N LYS A 105 1.64 22.05 5.64
CA LYS A 105 2.77 22.99 5.79
C LYS A 105 2.91 23.56 7.22
N LEU A 106 1.80 23.63 7.96
CA LEU A 106 1.72 24.11 9.34
C LEU A 106 1.14 22.98 10.20
N ARG A 107 2.00 22.21 10.82
CA ARG A 107 1.63 21.15 11.76
C ARG A 107 2.31 21.37 13.10
N LYS A 108 1.63 21.04 14.18
CA LYS A 108 2.18 21.00 15.53
C LYS A 108 2.06 19.57 16.04
N ILE A 109 3.21 18.95 16.29
CA ILE A 109 3.33 17.59 16.83
C ILE A 109 3.52 17.72 18.33
N THR A 110 2.74 16.98 19.10
CA THR A 110 2.84 16.84 20.56
C THR A 110 2.82 15.35 20.93
N GLU A 111 2.92 15.04 22.22
CA GLU A 111 2.77 13.66 22.68
C GLU A 111 1.34 13.12 22.49
N GLU A 112 0.35 14.01 22.56
CA GLU A 112 -1.07 13.67 22.40
C GLU A 112 -1.40 13.31 20.97
N GLY A 113 -0.80 13.99 19.98
CA GLY A 113 -1.09 13.83 18.55
C GLY A 113 -0.61 15.03 17.73
N VAL A 114 -1.24 15.24 16.59
CA VAL A 114 -0.86 16.28 15.61
C VAL A 114 -2.04 17.20 15.33
N THR A 115 -1.83 18.50 15.47
CA THR A 115 -2.77 19.54 15.01
C THR A 115 -2.30 20.12 13.69
N PHE A 116 -3.16 20.17 12.69
CA PHE A 116 -2.85 20.63 11.35
C PHE A 116 -4.07 21.27 10.66
N ALA A 117 -3.85 21.92 9.52
CA ALA A 117 -4.91 22.52 8.72
C ALA A 117 -5.39 21.57 7.62
N SER A 118 -6.71 21.42 7.47
CA SER A 118 -7.34 20.69 6.37
C SER A 118 -6.90 21.27 5.01
N HIS A 119 -6.54 20.41 4.08
CA HIS A 119 -6.19 20.83 2.70
C HIS A 119 -7.41 21.25 1.87
N LEU A 120 -8.65 20.99 2.35
CA LEU A 120 -9.89 21.31 1.65
C LEU A 120 -10.33 22.76 1.90
N ASP A 121 -10.30 23.19 3.16
CA ASP A 121 -10.89 24.45 3.62
C ASP A 121 -10.08 25.18 4.69
N GLY A 122 -8.93 24.58 5.10
CA GLY A 122 -8.01 25.20 6.07
C GLY A 122 -8.46 25.13 7.52
N HIS A 123 -9.59 24.48 7.86
CA HIS A 123 -9.97 24.35 9.27
C HIS A 123 -8.96 23.48 10.04
N ARG A 124 -8.82 23.75 11.33
CA ARG A 124 -7.89 22.99 12.18
C ARG A 124 -8.46 21.65 12.58
N ILE A 125 -7.65 20.61 12.41
CA ILE A 125 -7.94 19.22 12.76
C ILE A 125 -6.90 18.77 13.77
N PHE A 126 -7.35 18.06 14.79
CA PHE A 126 -6.49 17.27 15.66
C PHE A 126 -6.64 15.79 15.28
N MET A 127 -5.54 15.08 15.20
CA MET A 127 -5.50 13.65 14.98
C MET A 127 -4.39 13.05 15.83
N GLY A 128 -4.76 12.09 16.65
CA GLY A 128 -3.86 11.29 17.46
C GLY A 128 -4.18 9.81 17.31
N PRO A 129 -3.55 8.96 18.13
CA PRO A 129 -3.78 7.52 18.11
C PRO A 129 -5.27 7.14 18.29
N GLU A 130 -5.94 7.74 19.25
CA GLU A 130 -7.35 7.44 19.55
C GLU A 130 -8.27 7.88 18.41
N GLU A 131 -8.11 9.11 17.90
CA GLU A 131 -8.90 9.62 16.78
C GLU A 131 -8.70 8.76 15.52
N SER A 132 -7.46 8.40 15.21
CA SER A 132 -7.16 7.53 14.05
C SER A 132 -7.84 6.16 14.19
N MET A 133 -7.79 5.54 15.35
CA MET A 133 -8.46 4.25 15.61
C MET A 133 -9.99 4.38 15.55
N GLN A 134 -10.59 5.44 16.10
CA GLN A 134 -12.02 5.70 16.02
C GLN A 134 -12.49 5.88 14.57
N ILE A 135 -11.75 6.65 13.78
CA ILE A 135 -12.05 6.84 12.36
C ILE A 135 -11.99 5.50 11.62
N GLN A 136 -10.94 4.72 11.82
CA GLN A 136 -10.75 3.42 11.15
C GLN A 136 -11.79 2.37 11.61
N ALA A 137 -12.23 2.42 12.88
CA ALA A 137 -13.32 1.60 13.40
C ALA A 137 -14.65 1.93 12.72
N ASN A 138 -14.96 3.23 12.51
CA ASN A 138 -16.13 3.69 11.76
C ASN A 138 -16.05 3.28 10.27
N LEU A 139 -14.88 3.36 9.66
CA LEU A 139 -14.66 2.90 8.29
C LEU A 139 -14.82 1.38 8.15
N GLY A 140 -14.56 0.61 9.20
CA GLY A 140 -14.75 -0.84 9.26
C GLY A 140 -13.84 -1.61 8.30
N SER A 141 -12.61 -1.15 8.09
CA SER A 141 -11.64 -1.85 7.26
C SER A 141 -11.25 -3.21 7.84
N THR A 142 -10.66 -4.08 7.03
CA THR A 142 -10.11 -5.36 7.48
C THR A 142 -8.84 -5.17 8.30
N ILE A 143 -7.99 -4.25 7.87
CA ILE A 143 -6.70 -3.94 8.47
C ILE A 143 -6.64 -2.44 8.74
N ALA A 144 -6.36 -2.07 9.97
CA ALA A 144 -6.06 -0.70 10.39
C ALA A 144 -4.56 -0.54 10.63
N MET A 145 -3.98 0.55 10.11
CA MET A 145 -2.60 0.92 10.44
C MET A 145 -2.57 1.77 11.70
N ALA A 146 -1.64 1.48 12.60
CA ALA A 146 -1.43 2.31 13.77
C ALA A 146 -0.99 3.72 13.39
N PHE A 147 -1.39 4.72 14.18
CA PHE A 147 -0.97 6.10 13.97
C PHE A 147 0.51 6.25 14.29
N ASP A 148 1.27 6.85 13.38
CA ASP A 148 2.73 6.94 13.42
C ASP A 148 3.23 8.33 13.04
N GLU A 149 4.49 8.60 13.33
CA GLU A 149 5.18 9.80 12.86
C GLU A 149 6.19 9.41 11.76
N CYS A 150 5.88 9.79 10.52
CA CYS A 150 6.80 9.66 9.39
C CYS A 150 7.74 10.89 9.35
N VAL A 151 9.03 10.67 9.55
CA VAL A 151 10.05 11.73 9.53
C VAL A 151 10.51 11.98 8.10
N GLU A 152 10.76 13.25 7.75
CA GLU A 152 11.31 13.63 6.45
C GLU A 152 12.76 13.10 6.29
N ASN A 153 13.15 12.81 5.07
CA ASN A 153 14.52 12.45 4.74
C ASN A 153 15.17 13.58 3.90
N PRO A 154 16.38 14.08 4.28
CA PRO A 154 17.20 13.67 5.42
C PRO A 154 16.71 14.23 6.77
N ALA A 155 16.96 13.51 7.85
CA ALA A 155 16.64 13.90 9.22
C ALA A 155 17.86 13.81 10.14
N GLN A 156 17.76 14.47 11.30
CA GLN A 156 18.76 14.32 12.38
C GLN A 156 18.51 13.02 13.15
N HIS A 157 19.58 12.32 13.53
CA HIS A 157 19.49 11.03 14.24
C HIS A 157 18.69 11.15 15.55
N ASP A 158 18.98 12.16 16.38
CA ASP A 158 18.31 12.35 17.68
C ASP A 158 16.81 12.64 17.52
N TYR A 159 16.43 13.42 16.50
CA TYR A 159 15.03 13.65 16.20
C TYR A 159 14.33 12.36 15.74
N SER A 160 14.98 11.59 14.86
CA SER A 160 14.46 10.31 14.38
C SER A 160 14.30 9.31 15.52
N LYS A 161 15.22 9.30 16.49
CA LYS A 161 15.11 8.49 17.70
C LYS A 161 13.90 8.90 18.54
N ALA A 162 13.74 10.18 18.84
CA ALA A 162 12.59 10.69 19.59
C ALA A 162 11.25 10.40 18.89
N SER A 163 11.23 10.44 17.55
CA SER A 163 10.07 10.08 16.72
C SER A 163 9.74 8.59 16.82
N CYS A 164 10.73 7.70 16.77
CA CYS A 164 10.54 6.26 16.97
C CYS A 164 9.94 5.95 18.35
N GLU A 165 10.49 6.56 19.40
CA GLU A 165 9.98 6.41 20.76
C GLU A 165 8.53 6.90 20.90
N ARG A 166 8.17 8.02 20.28
CA ARG A 166 6.81 8.55 20.23
C ARG A 166 5.89 7.60 19.46
N THR A 167 6.32 7.11 18.30
CA THR A 167 5.56 6.15 17.50
C THR A 167 5.27 4.87 18.29
N THR A 168 6.23 4.36 19.08
CA THR A 168 6.02 3.22 19.96
C THR A 168 4.95 3.51 21.04
N ARG A 169 4.97 4.71 21.66
CA ARG A 169 3.95 5.10 22.65
C ARG A 169 2.57 5.26 22.00
N TRP A 170 2.51 5.87 20.82
CA TRP A 170 1.29 6.01 20.03
C TRP A 170 0.71 4.65 19.62
N LEU A 171 1.56 3.71 19.21
CA LEU A 171 1.13 2.34 18.89
C LEU A 171 0.48 1.64 20.08
N LYS A 172 1.04 1.80 21.29
CA LYS A 172 0.42 1.26 22.53
C LYS A 172 -0.96 1.86 22.76
N ARG A 173 -1.13 3.17 22.55
CA ARG A 173 -2.43 3.85 22.64
C ARG A 173 -3.41 3.35 21.59
N CYS A 174 -2.98 3.19 20.34
CA CYS A 174 -3.79 2.60 19.27
C CYS A 174 -4.31 1.20 19.65
N LYS A 175 -3.45 0.34 20.20
CA LYS A 175 -3.82 -1.02 20.65
C LYS A 175 -4.88 -0.99 21.76
N ILE A 176 -4.72 -0.10 22.74
CA ILE A 176 -5.68 0.08 23.84
C ILE A 176 -7.01 0.58 23.29
N GLU A 177 -6.99 1.61 22.45
CA GLU A 177 -8.22 2.19 21.89
C GLU A 177 -8.96 1.21 20.99
N MET A 178 -8.25 0.47 20.12
CA MET A 178 -8.90 -0.57 19.33
C MET A 178 -9.59 -1.62 20.20
N ALA A 179 -8.93 -2.08 21.27
CA ALA A 179 -9.53 -3.03 22.21
C ALA A 179 -10.79 -2.46 22.89
N ARG A 180 -10.77 -1.17 23.30
CA ARG A 180 -11.92 -0.46 23.87
C ARG A 180 -13.08 -0.41 22.87
N LEU A 181 -12.83 0.04 21.63
CA LEU A 181 -13.85 0.17 20.59
C LEU A 181 -14.52 -1.18 20.25
N LYS A 182 -13.74 -2.26 20.23
CA LYS A 182 -14.27 -3.62 20.07
C LYS A 182 -15.14 -4.05 21.24
N HIS A 183 -14.68 -3.84 22.48
CA HIS A 183 -15.40 -4.21 23.69
C HIS A 183 -16.73 -3.46 23.82
N GLU A 184 -16.75 -2.18 23.48
CA GLU A 184 -17.95 -1.33 23.54
C GLU A 184 -18.90 -1.52 22.34
N GLY A 185 -18.54 -2.36 21.36
CA GLY A 185 -19.37 -2.62 20.17
C GLY A 185 -19.49 -1.43 19.21
N ILE A 186 -18.55 -0.49 19.26
CA ILE A 186 -18.54 0.71 18.40
C ILE A 186 -17.96 0.39 17.02
N SER A 187 -17.02 -0.54 16.94
CA SER A 187 -16.37 -0.88 15.66
C SER A 187 -17.35 -1.53 14.68
N VAL A 188 -17.44 -0.99 13.45
CA VAL A 188 -18.23 -1.58 12.35
C VAL A 188 -17.71 -2.97 11.99
N ASN A 189 -16.40 -3.19 12.08
CA ASN A 189 -15.77 -4.49 11.95
C ASN A 189 -15.06 -4.88 13.26
N PRO A 190 -15.68 -5.70 14.12
CA PRO A 190 -15.06 -6.12 15.39
C PRO A 190 -13.82 -7.00 15.21
N ASP A 191 -13.65 -7.61 14.04
CA ASP A 191 -12.50 -8.45 13.70
C ASP A 191 -11.40 -7.67 12.94
N GLN A 192 -11.45 -6.32 12.99
CA GLN A 192 -10.42 -5.46 12.41
C GLN A 192 -9.06 -5.74 13.03
N LEU A 193 -8.04 -5.88 12.17
CA LEU A 193 -6.64 -6.15 12.53
C LEU A 193 -5.86 -4.86 12.74
N LEU A 194 -4.82 -4.91 13.57
CA LEU A 194 -3.90 -3.79 13.79
C LEU A 194 -2.50 -4.13 13.29
N PHE A 195 -1.97 -3.30 12.39
CA PHE A 195 -0.59 -3.36 11.96
C PHE A 195 0.23 -2.22 12.57
N GLY A 196 1.42 -2.56 13.10
CA GLY A 196 2.39 -1.58 13.56
C GLY A 196 3.31 -1.13 12.43
N ILE A 197 3.87 0.08 12.56
CA ILE A 197 4.74 0.68 11.54
C ILE A 197 6.13 0.90 12.12
N ASN A 198 7.14 0.24 11.55
CA ASN A 198 8.54 0.49 11.84
C ASN A 198 8.98 1.81 11.19
N GLN A 199 9.57 2.69 11.98
CA GLN A 199 10.15 3.95 11.58
C GLN A 199 11.64 3.98 11.92
N GLY A 200 12.37 5.05 11.60
CA GLY A 200 13.80 5.23 11.90
C GLY A 200 14.58 5.89 10.76
N CYS A 201 13.89 6.51 9.79
CA CYS A 201 14.50 7.18 8.64
C CYS A 201 15.48 6.22 7.93
N THR A 202 16.71 6.66 7.64
CA THR A 202 17.80 5.85 7.05
C THR A 202 18.87 5.44 8.06
N PHE A 203 18.49 5.34 9.35
CA PHE A 203 19.39 4.92 10.43
C PHE A 203 19.10 3.47 10.82
N ALA A 204 20.01 2.57 10.46
CA ALA A 204 19.86 1.13 10.68
C ALA A 204 19.70 0.76 12.17
N ASP A 205 20.47 1.39 13.05
CA ASP A 205 20.37 1.19 14.50
C ASP A 205 18.98 1.53 15.04
N LEU A 206 18.42 2.67 14.64
CA LEU A 206 17.09 3.10 15.05
C LEU A 206 15.99 2.17 14.50
N ARG A 207 16.10 1.76 13.23
CA ARG A 207 15.13 0.84 12.62
C ARG A 207 15.11 -0.51 13.31
N VAL A 208 16.28 -1.08 13.58
CA VAL A 208 16.41 -2.37 14.26
C VAL A 208 15.86 -2.29 15.68
N GLU A 209 16.25 -1.27 16.45
CA GLU A 209 15.76 -1.07 17.81
C GLU A 209 14.24 -0.86 17.85
N HIS A 210 13.71 0.00 16.98
CA HIS A 210 12.29 0.25 16.90
C HIS A 210 11.50 -0.98 16.47
N MET A 211 12.05 -1.80 15.53
CA MET A 211 11.39 -3.05 15.13
C MET A 211 11.25 -4.01 16.30
N LYS A 212 12.29 -4.18 17.11
CA LYS A 212 12.24 -5.01 18.32
C LYS A 212 11.16 -4.51 19.28
N GLN A 213 11.13 -3.20 19.54
CA GLN A 213 10.15 -2.60 20.45
C GLN A 213 8.71 -2.80 20.01
N ILE A 214 8.41 -2.67 18.72
CA ILE A 214 7.04 -2.88 18.22
C ILE A 214 6.70 -4.37 18.07
N ALA A 215 7.68 -5.25 17.82
CA ALA A 215 7.47 -6.69 17.78
C ALA A 215 7.03 -7.25 19.14
N ASP A 216 7.56 -6.71 20.24
CA ASP A 216 7.18 -7.07 21.63
C ASP A 216 5.69 -6.77 21.93
N LEU A 217 5.02 -5.97 21.13
CA LEU A 217 3.60 -5.65 21.30
C LEU A 217 2.66 -6.71 20.71
N ASP A 218 3.18 -7.73 20.02
CA ASP A 218 2.42 -8.83 19.39
C ASP A 218 1.19 -8.34 18.61
N LEU A 219 1.42 -7.80 17.42
CA LEU A 219 0.41 -7.27 16.52
C LEU A 219 0.03 -8.29 15.44
N ASP A 220 -1.01 -8.00 14.67
CA ASP A 220 -1.49 -8.88 13.59
C ASP A 220 -0.56 -8.84 12.35
N GLY A 221 0.23 -7.78 12.19
CA GLY A 221 1.22 -7.61 11.14
C GLY A 221 2.10 -6.38 11.36
N TYR A 222 3.15 -6.28 10.56
CA TYR A 222 4.15 -5.22 10.69
C TYR A 222 4.48 -4.60 9.36
N ALA A 223 4.53 -3.27 9.33
CA ALA A 223 4.93 -2.50 8.16
C ALA A 223 6.30 -1.84 8.35
N ILE A 224 7.00 -1.66 7.25
CA ILE A 224 8.19 -0.81 7.14
C ILE A 224 7.73 0.49 6.49
N GLY A 225 7.70 1.57 7.26
CA GLY A 225 7.33 2.91 6.83
C GLY A 225 8.53 3.85 6.72
N GLY A 226 8.30 5.07 6.25
CA GLY A 226 9.31 6.12 6.17
C GLY A 226 10.48 5.81 5.25
N LEU A 227 10.26 5.00 4.22
CA LEU A 227 11.16 4.77 3.08
C LEU A 227 10.47 5.21 1.78
N ALA A 228 11.23 5.28 0.68
CA ALA A 228 10.80 5.87 -0.60
C ALA A 228 10.33 7.33 -0.46
N VAL A 229 10.97 8.09 0.42
CA VAL A 229 10.68 9.50 0.71
C VAL A 229 11.84 10.44 0.34
N GLY A 230 12.74 9.99 -0.55
CA GLY A 230 13.84 10.79 -1.11
C GLY A 230 15.23 10.20 -0.95
N GLU A 231 15.40 9.09 -0.25
CA GLU A 231 16.66 8.35 -0.16
C GLU A 231 16.98 7.62 -1.48
N PRO A 232 18.27 7.33 -1.75
CA PRO A 232 18.66 6.42 -2.83
C PRO A 232 18.04 5.03 -2.64
N THR A 233 17.70 4.38 -3.75
CA THR A 233 17.03 3.07 -3.75
C THR A 233 17.84 1.99 -3.01
N GLU A 234 19.17 2.03 -3.13
CA GLU A 234 20.09 1.11 -2.48
C GLU A 234 20.02 1.25 -0.95
N VAL A 235 19.87 2.48 -0.44
CA VAL A 235 19.71 2.76 0.99
C VAL A 235 18.38 2.17 1.49
N MET A 236 17.29 2.31 0.71
CA MET A 236 16.02 1.67 1.02
C MET A 236 16.18 0.15 1.16
N TYR A 237 16.86 -0.50 0.21
CA TYR A 237 17.09 -1.95 0.25
C TYR A 237 17.95 -2.38 1.43
N GLU A 238 18.98 -1.59 1.76
CA GLU A 238 19.80 -1.82 2.95
C GLU A 238 18.95 -1.78 4.22
N MET A 239 18.11 -0.75 4.39
CA MET A 239 17.25 -0.62 5.57
C MET A 239 16.25 -1.79 5.68
N ILE A 240 15.69 -2.28 4.58
CA ILE A 240 14.82 -3.46 4.58
C ILE A 240 15.62 -4.69 5.08
N SER A 241 16.83 -4.92 4.55
CA SER A 241 17.68 -6.05 4.93
C SER A 241 18.11 -5.99 6.41
N GLN A 242 18.31 -4.80 6.98
CA GLN A 242 18.62 -4.62 8.39
C GLN A 242 17.43 -4.91 9.31
N VAL A 243 16.22 -4.60 8.88
CA VAL A 243 14.99 -4.78 9.68
C VAL A 243 14.45 -6.21 9.59
N GLU A 244 14.55 -6.84 8.42
CA GLU A 244 13.96 -8.15 8.12
C GLU A 244 14.23 -9.22 9.19
N PRO A 245 15.46 -9.45 9.66
CA PRO A 245 15.78 -10.49 10.65
C PRO A 245 15.06 -10.30 12.00
N HIS A 246 14.60 -9.08 12.28
CA HIS A 246 13.94 -8.70 13.53
C HIS A 246 12.40 -8.69 13.40
N MET A 247 11.87 -8.88 12.20
CA MET A 247 10.42 -9.00 11.98
C MET A 247 9.93 -10.40 12.36
N PRO A 248 8.82 -10.52 13.09
CA PRO A 248 8.25 -11.85 13.42
C PRO A 248 7.99 -12.69 12.17
N LYS A 249 8.41 -13.96 12.22
CA LYS A 249 8.37 -14.87 11.05
C LYS A 249 6.95 -15.35 10.73
N ASP A 250 6.11 -15.42 11.74
CA ASP A 250 4.71 -15.86 11.69
C ASP A 250 3.72 -14.72 11.43
N LYS A 251 4.22 -13.52 11.14
CA LYS A 251 3.41 -12.34 10.83
C LYS A 251 3.67 -11.87 9.39
N ILE A 252 2.66 -11.21 8.83
CA ILE A 252 2.75 -10.60 7.50
C ILE A 252 3.58 -9.31 7.55
N ARG A 253 4.33 -9.03 6.48
CA ARG A 253 5.29 -7.93 6.37
C ARG A 253 4.92 -7.02 5.21
N TYR A 254 4.75 -5.75 5.48
CA TYR A 254 4.27 -4.77 4.53
C TYR A 254 5.29 -3.63 4.33
N LEU A 255 5.69 -3.37 3.09
CA LEU A 255 6.51 -2.22 2.72
C LEU A 255 5.61 -1.13 2.14
N MET A 256 5.50 0.00 2.87
CA MET A 256 4.56 1.07 2.55
C MET A 256 5.05 1.96 1.42
N GLY A 257 4.15 2.28 0.49
CA GLY A 257 4.39 3.28 -0.56
C GLY A 257 5.36 2.88 -1.67
N VAL A 258 5.78 1.62 -1.74
CA VAL A 258 6.76 1.11 -2.71
C VAL A 258 6.08 0.17 -3.71
N GLY A 259 6.30 0.27 -4.96
CA GLY A 259 7.09 1.21 -5.75
C GLY A 259 7.06 0.83 -7.22
N THR A 260 8.20 0.90 -7.91
CA THR A 260 8.32 0.38 -9.27
C THR A 260 8.30 -1.15 -9.29
N PRO A 261 8.05 -1.80 -10.45
CA PRO A 261 8.16 -3.26 -10.57
C PRO A 261 9.49 -3.82 -10.07
N GLY A 262 10.61 -3.16 -10.40
CA GLY A 262 11.93 -3.56 -9.92
C GLY A 262 12.07 -3.44 -8.41
N ASN A 263 11.58 -2.35 -7.80
CA ASN A 263 11.58 -2.19 -6.33
C ASN A 263 10.79 -3.30 -5.63
N ILE A 264 9.65 -3.70 -6.21
CA ILE A 264 8.83 -4.78 -5.66
C ILE A 264 9.58 -6.11 -5.71
N ILE A 265 10.18 -6.47 -6.86
CA ILE A 265 10.95 -7.70 -7.02
C ILE A 265 12.10 -7.75 -6.01
N GLU A 266 12.86 -6.66 -5.86
CA GLU A 266 13.95 -6.55 -4.89
C GLU A 266 13.48 -6.65 -3.44
N ALA A 267 12.36 -6.04 -3.09
CA ALA A 267 11.84 -6.10 -1.74
C ALA A 267 11.23 -7.48 -1.41
N VAL A 268 10.62 -8.18 -2.39
CA VAL A 268 10.21 -9.59 -2.23
C VAL A 268 11.43 -10.46 -1.95
N ALA A 269 12.54 -10.27 -2.68
CA ALA A 269 13.79 -10.99 -2.44
C ALA A 269 14.33 -10.80 -1.00
N ARG A 270 13.92 -9.73 -0.32
CA ARG A 270 14.25 -9.38 1.08
C ARG A 270 13.12 -9.69 2.07
N GLY A 271 12.18 -10.54 1.72
CA GLY A 271 11.18 -11.06 2.65
C GLY A 271 9.95 -10.20 2.89
N VAL A 272 9.62 -9.27 2.00
CA VAL A 272 8.40 -8.45 2.08
C VAL A 272 7.22 -9.17 1.41
N ASP A 273 6.05 -9.13 2.05
CA ASP A 273 4.84 -9.84 1.63
C ASP A 273 3.79 -8.94 0.97
N LEU A 274 3.65 -7.67 1.42
CA LEU A 274 2.65 -6.72 0.94
C LEU A 274 3.26 -5.41 0.47
N PHE A 275 2.62 -4.82 -0.52
CA PHE A 275 3.03 -3.56 -1.15
C PHE A 275 1.83 -2.70 -1.45
N ASP A 276 2.02 -1.38 -1.50
CA ASP A 276 1.13 -0.43 -2.13
C ASP A 276 1.92 0.67 -2.81
N CYS A 277 1.38 1.26 -3.83
CA CYS A 277 1.90 2.49 -4.40
C CYS A 277 0.86 3.19 -5.27
N VAL A 278 0.85 4.51 -5.27
CA VAL A 278 0.02 5.30 -6.19
C VAL A 278 0.60 5.37 -7.60
N MET A 279 1.88 5.01 -7.78
CA MET A 279 2.60 5.16 -9.06
C MET A 279 1.91 4.45 -10.23
N PRO A 280 1.42 3.20 -10.12
CA PRO A 280 0.79 2.53 -11.26
C PRO A 280 -0.36 3.34 -11.84
N SER A 281 -1.29 3.78 -11.01
CA SER A 281 -2.42 4.59 -11.45
C SER A 281 -2.05 6.02 -11.80
N ARG A 282 -1.10 6.64 -11.07
CA ARG A 282 -0.60 7.99 -11.35
C ARG A 282 0.10 8.04 -12.71
N ASN A 283 1.06 7.16 -12.94
CA ASN A 283 1.84 7.09 -14.17
C ASN A 283 0.96 6.76 -15.39
N ALA A 284 0.01 5.84 -15.24
CA ALA A 284 -0.96 5.51 -16.26
C ALA A 284 -1.77 6.73 -16.73
N ARG A 285 -2.25 7.56 -15.79
CA ARG A 285 -3.00 8.79 -16.11
C ARG A 285 -2.17 9.80 -16.92
N HIS A 286 -0.84 9.68 -16.87
CA HIS A 286 0.09 10.50 -17.66
C HIS A 286 0.59 9.78 -18.92
N GLY A 287 0.10 8.55 -19.19
CA GLY A 287 0.42 7.79 -20.39
C GLY A 287 1.66 6.91 -20.29
N HIS A 288 2.22 6.72 -19.09
CA HIS A 288 3.32 5.77 -18.85
C HIS A 288 2.73 4.41 -18.48
N LEU A 289 2.98 3.40 -19.33
CA LEU A 289 2.38 2.08 -19.22
C LEU A 289 3.45 1.02 -19.05
N ASN A 290 3.23 0.13 -18.09
CA ASN A 290 4.14 -0.96 -17.78
C ASN A 290 3.91 -2.13 -18.73
N THR A 291 5.00 -2.71 -19.23
CA THR A 291 4.98 -3.90 -20.09
C THR A 291 6.05 -4.89 -19.62
N TRP A 292 5.97 -6.13 -20.04
CA TRP A 292 7.00 -7.13 -19.77
C TRP A 292 8.35 -6.83 -20.45
N GLY A 293 8.39 -5.86 -21.36
CA GLY A 293 9.61 -5.36 -21.99
C GLY A 293 10.13 -4.04 -21.42
N GLY A 294 9.42 -3.45 -20.43
CA GLY A 294 9.76 -2.14 -19.88
C GLY A 294 8.59 -1.15 -19.93
N ILE A 295 8.88 0.14 -19.74
CA ILE A 295 7.86 1.21 -19.64
C ILE A 295 7.76 1.96 -20.96
N ILE A 296 6.57 2.02 -21.55
CA ILE A 296 6.28 2.84 -22.73
C ILE A 296 5.58 4.14 -22.34
N ASN A 297 5.81 5.21 -23.13
CA ASN A 297 4.96 6.40 -23.09
C ASN A 297 4.03 6.38 -24.31
N ILE A 298 2.76 6.04 -24.08
CA ILE A 298 1.75 5.88 -25.14
C ILE A 298 1.53 7.15 -25.97
N LYS A 299 1.89 8.33 -25.45
CA LYS A 299 1.74 9.61 -26.15
C LYS A 299 2.77 9.82 -27.26
N ASN A 300 3.83 8.98 -27.34
CA ASN A 300 4.87 9.08 -28.35
C ASN A 300 4.31 8.91 -29.77
N ALA A 301 4.87 9.67 -30.73
CA ALA A 301 4.42 9.65 -32.13
C ALA A 301 4.54 8.27 -32.78
N LYS A 302 5.53 7.48 -32.40
CA LYS A 302 5.75 6.11 -32.92
C LYS A 302 4.54 5.17 -32.77
N TYR A 303 3.60 5.49 -31.87
CA TYR A 303 2.40 4.67 -31.62
C TYR A 303 1.15 5.16 -32.38
N GLU A 304 1.27 6.17 -33.25
CA GLU A 304 0.13 6.77 -33.95
C GLU A 304 -0.61 5.78 -34.87
N ARG A 305 0.16 4.86 -35.48
CA ARG A 305 -0.36 3.81 -36.39
C ARG A 305 -0.03 2.40 -35.89
N ASP A 306 0.23 2.25 -34.59
CA ASP A 306 0.60 0.96 -34.00
C ASP A 306 -0.68 0.20 -33.62
N GLU A 307 -1.04 -0.82 -34.40
CA GLU A 307 -2.21 -1.67 -34.18
C GLU A 307 -2.03 -2.71 -33.07
N ARG A 308 -0.79 -2.88 -32.57
CA ARG A 308 -0.50 -3.83 -31.49
C ARG A 308 -1.15 -3.36 -30.18
N PRO A 309 -1.46 -4.29 -29.25
CA PRO A 309 -1.87 -3.95 -27.90
C PRO A 309 -0.74 -3.22 -27.13
N ILE A 310 -1.06 -2.66 -25.96
CA ILE A 310 -0.05 -2.03 -25.08
C ILE A 310 1.14 -2.98 -24.87
N ASP A 311 0.85 -4.23 -24.55
CA ASP A 311 1.85 -5.30 -24.43
C ASP A 311 1.28 -6.58 -25.05
N PRO A 312 1.94 -7.13 -26.10
CA PRO A 312 1.51 -8.39 -26.73
C PRO A 312 1.54 -9.61 -25.79
N ALA A 313 2.36 -9.57 -24.73
CA ALA A 313 2.43 -10.63 -23.71
C ALA A 313 1.40 -10.46 -22.58
N CYS A 314 0.59 -9.39 -22.60
CA CYS A 314 -0.36 -9.05 -21.55
C CYS A 314 -1.76 -9.60 -21.86
N GLY A 315 -2.34 -10.33 -20.89
CA GLY A 315 -3.70 -10.88 -21.00
C GLY A 315 -4.81 -9.97 -20.46
N CYS A 316 -4.53 -8.69 -20.12
CA CYS A 316 -5.53 -7.81 -19.53
C CYS A 316 -6.70 -7.48 -20.50
N PRO A 317 -7.88 -7.08 -20.00
CA PRO A 317 -9.02 -6.73 -20.84
C PRO A 317 -8.70 -5.65 -21.88
N VAL A 318 -7.82 -4.70 -21.51
CA VAL A 318 -7.42 -3.60 -22.40
C VAL A 318 -6.57 -4.11 -23.56
N CYS A 319 -5.54 -4.92 -23.28
CA CYS A 319 -4.65 -5.47 -24.32
C CYS A 319 -5.38 -6.44 -25.26
N ARG A 320 -6.43 -7.13 -24.78
CA ARG A 320 -7.26 -8.00 -25.63
C ARG A 320 -8.18 -7.24 -26.59
N SER A 321 -8.43 -5.95 -26.32
CA SER A 321 -9.50 -5.22 -27.02
C SER A 321 -9.02 -4.00 -27.80
N TYR A 322 -7.91 -3.36 -27.39
CA TYR A 322 -7.53 -2.04 -27.88
C TYR A 322 -6.08 -1.98 -28.35
N SER A 323 -5.87 -1.23 -29.45
CA SER A 323 -4.54 -0.95 -29.98
C SER A 323 -3.87 0.24 -29.28
N ARG A 324 -2.53 0.30 -29.38
CA ARG A 324 -1.74 1.47 -28.98
C ARG A 324 -2.20 2.74 -29.68
N ALA A 325 -2.50 2.64 -30.99
CA ALA A 325 -2.97 3.78 -31.79
C ALA A 325 -4.25 4.36 -31.23
N TYR A 326 -5.25 3.51 -30.88
CA TYR A 326 -6.51 3.97 -30.31
C TYR A 326 -6.32 4.62 -28.93
N ILE A 327 -5.56 3.97 -28.03
CA ILE A 327 -5.32 4.51 -26.70
C ILE A 327 -4.56 5.84 -26.79
N ARG A 328 -3.54 5.93 -27.68
CA ARG A 328 -2.86 7.19 -27.94
C ARG A 328 -3.82 8.29 -28.43
N HIS A 329 -4.70 7.95 -29.36
CA HIS A 329 -5.75 8.88 -29.84
C HIS A 329 -6.57 9.43 -28.68
N LEU A 330 -7.07 8.56 -27.78
CA LEU A 330 -7.84 8.97 -26.61
C LEU A 330 -7.06 9.94 -25.69
N PHE A 331 -5.76 9.70 -25.47
CA PHE A 331 -4.91 10.64 -24.72
C PHE A 331 -4.71 11.98 -25.44
N LYS A 332 -4.64 11.98 -26.77
CA LYS A 332 -4.50 13.22 -27.56
C LYS A 332 -5.80 14.03 -27.64
N ALA A 333 -6.92 13.33 -27.63
CA ALA A 333 -8.26 13.91 -27.61
C ALA A 333 -8.75 14.27 -26.18
N GLU A 334 -7.90 14.01 -25.15
CA GLU A 334 -8.21 14.21 -23.72
C GLU A 334 -9.48 13.45 -23.25
N GLU A 335 -9.79 12.34 -23.93
CA GLU A 335 -10.92 11.49 -23.54
C GLU A 335 -10.63 10.73 -22.24
N ILE A 336 -11.57 10.79 -21.30
CA ILE A 336 -11.49 10.11 -20.00
C ILE A 336 -11.27 8.61 -20.13
N LEU A 337 -11.83 8.01 -21.19
CA LEU A 337 -11.68 6.59 -21.48
C LEU A 337 -10.19 6.19 -21.63
N GLY A 338 -9.37 7.03 -22.25
CA GLY A 338 -7.93 6.79 -22.39
C GLY A 338 -7.24 6.60 -21.05
N MET A 339 -7.55 7.48 -20.10
CA MET A 339 -7.04 7.40 -18.73
C MET A 339 -7.53 6.13 -18.01
N ARG A 340 -8.82 5.79 -18.13
CA ARG A 340 -9.41 4.61 -17.51
C ARG A 340 -8.75 3.32 -18.02
N LEU A 341 -8.61 3.17 -19.35
CA LEU A 341 -7.96 2.01 -19.95
C LEU A 341 -6.49 1.88 -19.51
N ALA A 342 -5.75 2.98 -19.49
CA ALA A 342 -4.36 3.00 -19.05
C ALA A 342 -4.21 2.57 -17.57
N VAL A 343 -5.07 3.07 -16.68
CA VAL A 343 -5.07 2.71 -15.26
C VAL A 343 -5.43 1.23 -15.07
N MET A 344 -6.45 0.74 -15.79
CA MET A 344 -6.84 -0.68 -15.75
C MET A 344 -5.69 -1.59 -16.18
N HIS A 345 -4.99 -1.25 -17.26
CA HIS A 345 -3.84 -2.00 -17.74
C HIS A 345 -2.71 -2.04 -16.69
N ASN A 346 -2.30 -0.89 -16.17
CA ASN A 346 -1.20 -0.83 -15.20
C ASN A 346 -1.51 -1.57 -13.91
N LEU A 347 -2.73 -1.45 -13.37
CA LEU A 347 -3.09 -2.17 -12.15
C LEU A 347 -3.22 -3.68 -12.38
N TRP A 348 -3.73 -4.09 -13.55
CA TRP A 348 -3.69 -5.50 -13.94
C TRP A 348 -2.24 -6.00 -14.01
N PHE A 349 -1.33 -5.23 -14.63
CA PHE A 349 0.09 -5.58 -14.72
C PHE A 349 0.70 -5.81 -13.32
N TYR A 350 0.44 -4.91 -12.36
CA TYR A 350 0.97 -5.07 -10.99
C TYR A 350 0.38 -6.29 -10.28
N ASN A 351 -0.92 -6.53 -10.38
CA ASN A 351 -1.54 -7.72 -9.80
C ASN A 351 -0.98 -9.01 -10.41
N HIS A 352 -0.80 -9.01 -11.74
CA HIS A 352 -0.25 -10.15 -12.47
C HIS A 352 1.27 -10.34 -12.23
N LEU A 353 2.02 -9.26 -12.03
CA LEU A 353 3.41 -9.35 -11.58
C LEU A 353 3.49 -10.11 -10.25
N MET A 354 2.61 -9.80 -9.29
CA MET A 354 2.58 -10.49 -8.01
C MET A 354 2.15 -11.97 -8.17
N GLU A 355 1.24 -12.27 -9.07
CA GLU A 355 0.88 -13.64 -9.42
C GLU A 355 2.08 -14.41 -9.98
N ARG A 356 2.78 -13.83 -10.96
CA ARG A 356 4.02 -14.43 -11.51
C ARG A 356 5.09 -14.64 -10.44
N ILE A 357 5.29 -13.68 -9.54
CA ILE A 357 6.24 -13.84 -8.43
C ILE A 357 5.85 -15.04 -7.54
N ARG A 358 4.56 -15.22 -7.22
CA ARG A 358 4.08 -16.37 -6.45
C ARG A 358 4.32 -17.69 -7.18
N ASP A 359 4.02 -17.74 -8.49
CA ASP A 359 4.25 -18.93 -9.32
C ASP A 359 5.73 -19.32 -9.35
N GLU A 360 6.63 -18.33 -9.50
CA GLU A 360 8.08 -18.56 -9.49
C GLU A 360 8.58 -19.02 -8.11
N LEU A 361 8.03 -18.47 -7.03
CA LEU A 361 8.31 -18.95 -5.66
C LEU A 361 7.81 -20.39 -5.46
N ASP A 362 6.61 -20.70 -5.93
CA ASP A 362 6.04 -22.05 -5.86
C ASP A 362 6.85 -23.04 -6.72
N ALA A 363 7.43 -22.60 -7.82
CA ALA A 363 8.34 -23.40 -8.65
C ALA A 363 9.77 -23.52 -8.09
N GLY A 364 10.22 -22.57 -7.23
CA GLY A 364 11.61 -22.47 -6.76
C GLY A 364 12.55 -21.88 -7.83
N THR A 365 12.05 -20.94 -8.62
CA THR A 365 12.74 -20.27 -9.74
C THR A 365 12.71 -18.76 -9.61
N PHE A 366 12.34 -18.25 -8.43
CA PHE A 366 12.17 -16.82 -8.22
C PHE A 366 13.46 -16.03 -8.44
N MET A 367 14.63 -16.54 -8.04
CA MET A 367 15.89 -15.81 -8.26
C MET A 367 16.25 -15.66 -9.74
N ALA A 368 15.93 -16.66 -10.57
CA ALA A 368 16.10 -16.54 -12.02
C ALA A 368 15.14 -15.49 -12.64
N PHE A 369 13.91 -15.41 -12.11
CA PHE A 369 12.95 -14.37 -12.48
C PHE A 369 13.45 -12.97 -12.03
N HIS A 370 13.93 -12.84 -10.79
CA HIS A 370 14.53 -11.63 -10.25
C HIS A 370 15.62 -11.10 -11.17
N ASP A 371 16.65 -11.91 -11.47
CA ASP A 371 17.80 -11.51 -12.29
C ASP A 371 17.40 -11.04 -13.69
N LYS A 372 16.38 -11.67 -14.25
CA LYS A 372 15.85 -11.31 -15.58
C LYS A 372 15.09 -9.99 -15.59
N TYR A 373 14.24 -9.75 -14.60
CA TYR A 373 13.21 -8.72 -14.68
C TYR A 373 13.46 -7.49 -13.81
N VAL A 374 14.26 -7.58 -12.77
CA VAL A 374 14.46 -6.50 -11.78
C VAL A 374 14.85 -5.16 -12.40
N LYS A 375 15.72 -5.15 -13.42
CA LYS A 375 16.13 -3.94 -14.14
C LYS A 375 15.29 -3.68 -15.37
N LEU A 376 14.88 -4.76 -16.05
CA LEU A 376 14.17 -4.68 -17.32
C LEU A 376 12.84 -3.94 -17.17
N LEU A 377 12.05 -4.25 -16.15
CA LEU A 377 10.70 -3.71 -15.98
C LEU A 377 10.68 -2.21 -15.65
N ASP A 378 11.78 -1.66 -15.15
CA ASP A 378 11.93 -0.23 -14.85
C ASP A 378 12.59 0.55 -16.00
N THR A 379 13.01 -0.14 -17.05
CA THR A 379 13.65 0.48 -18.23
C THR A 379 12.59 1.16 -19.11
N ARG A 380 12.86 2.39 -19.53
CA ARG A 380 12.00 3.11 -20.52
C ARG A 380 12.39 2.70 -21.94
N ILE A 381 11.37 2.38 -22.78
CA ILE A 381 11.53 1.91 -24.15
C ILE A 381 10.71 2.69 -25.18
#